data_f9afe046ebb62fb119b8b43bcc2bae29
#
_entry.id   f9afe046ebb62fb119b8b43bcc2bae29
#
_cell.length_a   1.000
_cell.length_b   1.000
_cell.length_c   1.000
_cell.angle_alpha   90.00
_cell.angle_beta   90.00
_cell.angle_gamma   90.00
#
_symmetry.space_group_name_H-M   'P 1'
#
loop_
_entity.id
_entity.type
_entity.pdbx_description
1 polymer ?
#
loop_
_entity_poly.entity_id
_entity_poly.type
_entity_poly.pdbx_seq_one_letter_code
_entity_poly.pdbx_strand_id
1 'polypeptide(L)'
;MSINRIREYGGYLPFEYYISRKKENYFDSKNQKISKLNCGRSCFYVAARSTKIKKVYIPYFTCIETAQPFEDLGIPITYYSLDPNFFPKNVELLKDEYLLWTNYYGNASKKMISLVQDKYRGQLIIDNCHAFFCPPIKEAFNCYSARKFIGVADGAYLVTDLSQNHNIEGLERDTTFAYMSHLFQQNEKGTNDGYVSSLQNEKRLEKNYALMSITTEKILNMVDFEKIKKIRKNNFLLLHAYLEKLNDFPVNPEVMTQMYYPFKCKDRTLRENLIKEKIYSPTWWRHVVDLLGEDSFEAELALDTVLLPIDQRYSPKDMKLISQFIHKLINI
;
A
#
# COMPACT_ATOMS: atom_id res chain seq x y z
N MET A 1 -1.46 -3.82 38.78
CA MET A 1 -0.31 -2.96 38.42
C MET A 1 -0.44 -2.61 36.95
N SER A 2 -0.80 -1.37 36.61
CA SER A 2 -0.81 -0.89 35.22
C SER A 2 0.63 -0.72 34.79
N ILE A 3 1.10 -1.59 33.91
CA ILE A 3 2.37 -1.40 33.22
C ILE A 3 2.16 -0.12 32.37
N ASN A 4 2.85 0.97 32.74
CA ASN A 4 2.96 2.16 31.90
C ASN A 4 3.72 1.77 30.62
N ARG A 5 3.01 1.20 29.65
CA ARG A 5 3.58 0.95 28.33
C ARG A 5 3.85 2.32 27.66
N ILE A 6 5.10 2.56 27.35
CA ILE A 6 5.47 3.68 26.46
C ILE A 6 4.70 3.46 25.16
N ARG A 7 3.92 4.46 24.76
CA ARG A 7 3.09 4.36 23.55
C ARG A 7 3.96 4.26 22.31
N GLU A 8 3.60 3.33 21.43
CA GLU A 8 4.27 3.07 20.17
C GLU A 8 3.43 3.59 19.01
N TYR A 9 4.09 4.08 17.94
CA TYR A 9 3.45 4.60 16.74
C TYR A 9 4.03 3.94 15.49
N GLY A 10 3.18 3.66 14.48
CA GLY A 10 3.58 3.01 13.24
C GLY A 10 3.66 1.49 13.33
N GLY A 11 4.52 0.89 12.52
CA GLY A 11 4.60 -0.55 12.33
C GLY A 11 3.39 -1.11 11.55
N TYR A 12 3.26 -2.44 11.52
CA TYR A 12 2.10 -3.11 10.94
C TYR A 12 0.89 -2.97 11.86
N LEU A 13 -0.32 -3.19 11.31
CA LEU A 13 -1.57 -3.12 12.09
C LEU A 13 -1.71 -4.38 12.95
N PRO A 14 -2.14 -4.24 14.22
CA PRO A 14 -2.52 -5.36 15.06
C PRO A 14 -3.85 -5.95 14.60
N PHE A 15 -4.24 -7.08 15.21
CA PHE A 15 -5.61 -7.56 15.07
C PHE A 15 -6.59 -6.55 15.65
N GLU A 16 -7.56 -6.11 14.85
CA GLU A 16 -8.58 -5.14 15.25
C GLU A 16 -9.93 -5.83 15.38
N TYR A 17 -10.63 -5.54 16.47
CA TYR A 17 -12.00 -6.01 16.69
C TYR A 17 -12.97 -5.00 16.09
N TYR A 18 -13.68 -5.41 15.04
CA TYR A 18 -14.69 -4.59 14.40
C TYR A 18 -16.08 -5.04 14.82
N ILE A 19 -16.92 -4.09 15.22
CA ILE A 19 -18.33 -4.31 15.49
C ILE A 19 -19.09 -3.30 14.63
N SER A 20 -19.48 -3.71 13.43
CA SER A 20 -20.40 -2.96 12.59
C SER A 20 -21.74 -3.67 12.50
N ARG A 21 -22.83 -2.91 12.59
CA ARG A 21 -24.19 -3.40 12.34
C ARG A 21 -24.50 -3.53 10.85
N LYS A 22 -23.70 -2.90 9.99
CA LYS A 22 -23.83 -2.98 8.53
C LYS A 22 -22.86 -4.01 7.98
N LYS A 23 -23.38 -4.97 7.21
CA LYS A 23 -22.57 -5.89 6.40
C LYS A 23 -22.41 -5.23 5.04
N GLU A 24 -21.29 -4.58 4.79
CA GLU A 24 -21.00 -3.96 3.50
C GLU A 24 -19.69 -4.48 2.94
N ASN A 25 -19.74 -5.00 1.72
CA ASN A 25 -18.51 -5.17 0.93
C ASN A 25 -18.06 -3.78 0.50
N TYR A 26 -16.80 -3.41 0.78
CA TYR A 26 -16.27 -2.09 0.40
C TYR A 26 -16.29 -1.88 -1.12
N PHE A 27 -15.92 -2.92 -1.87
CA PHE A 27 -16.08 -2.95 -3.32
C PHE A 27 -17.35 -3.75 -3.65
N ASP A 28 -18.45 -3.07 -3.84
CA ASP A 28 -19.71 -3.65 -4.31
C ASP A 28 -20.28 -2.73 -5.39
N SER A 29 -20.18 -3.17 -6.64
CA SER A 29 -20.67 -2.42 -7.79
C SER A 29 -21.23 -3.36 -8.85
N LYS A 30 -22.44 -3.06 -9.33
CA LYS A 30 -23.09 -3.82 -10.42
C LYS A 30 -22.31 -3.76 -11.75
N ASN A 31 -21.45 -2.76 -11.92
CA ASN A 31 -20.74 -2.50 -13.17
C ASN A 31 -19.26 -2.88 -13.14
N GLN A 32 -18.81 -3.54 -12.07
CA GLN A 32 -17.40 -3.93 -11.90
C GLN A 32 -17.31 -5.42 -11.57
N LYS A 33 -16.28 -6.05 -12.11
CA LYS A 33 -15.88 -7.40 -11.72
C LYS A 33 -14.91 -7.32 -10.57
N ILE A 34 -15.17 -8.09 -9.52
CA ILE A 34 -14.41 -8.05 -8.28
C ILE A 34 -14.00 -9.46 -7.92
N SER A 35 -12.69 -9.68 -7.73
CA SER A 35 -12.16 -10.91 -7.16
C SER A 35 -11.53 -10.61 -5.80
N LYS A 36 -11.84 -11.45 -4.81
CA LYS A 36 -11.31 -11.42 -3.45
C LYS A 36 -10.16 -12.39 -3.38
N LEU A 37 -8.94 -11.88 -3.20
CA LEU A 37 -7.68 -12.61 -3.26
C LEU A 37 -6.92 -12.47 -1.94
N ASN A 38 -5.92 -13.32 -1.71
CA ASN A 38 -5.19 -13.32 -0.44
C ASN A 38 -4.20 -12.13 -0.31
N CYS A 39 -3.58 -11.70 -1.41
CA CYS A 39 -2.60 -10.60 -1.38
C CYS A 39 -2.54 -9.84 -2.73
N GLY A 40 -1.80 -8.72 -2.76
CA GLY A 40 -1.62 -7.91 -3.97
C GLY A 40 -0.97 -8.66 -5.13
N ARG A 41 -0.02 -9.56 -4.85
CA ARG A 41 0.61 -10.40 -5.89
C ARG A 41 -0.40 -11.30 -6.59
N SER A 42 -1.34 -11.86 -5.84
CA SER A 42 -2.45 -12.64 -6.43
C SER A 42 -3.34 -11.78 -7.34
N CYS A 43 -3.49 -10.48 -7.04
CA CYS A 43 -4.18 -9.57 -7.95
C CYS A 43 -3.42 -9.41 -9.28
N PHE A 44 -2.09 -9.22 -9.24
CA PHE A 44 -1.26 -9.13 -10.45
C PHE A 44 -1.28 -10.45 -11.24
N TYR A 45 -1.18 -11.57 -10.55
CA TYR A 45 -1.25 -12.90 -11.16
C TYR A 45 -2.59 -13.13 -11.89
N VAL A 46 -3.71 -12.84 -11.23
CA VAL A 46 -5.04 -12.97 -11.84
C VAL A 46 -5.24 -11.97 -12.96
N ALA A 47 -4.81 -10.72 -12.82
CA ALA A 47 -4.87 -9.73 -13.90
C ALA A 47 -4.11 -10.21 -15.14
N ALA A 48 -2.91 -10.73 -14.95
CA ALA A 48 -2.07 -11.26 -16.04
C ALA A 48 -2.68 -12.48 -16.73
N ARG A 49 -3.34 -13.38 -15.98
CA ARG A 49 -4.06 -14.53 -16.54
C ARG A 49 -5.37 -14.18 -17.21
N SER A 50 -5.96 -13.02 -16.91
CA SER A 50 -7.26 -12.59 -17.40
C SER A 50 -7.22 -11.98 -18.79
N THR A 51 -6.03 -11.70 -19.30
CA THR A 51 -5.82 -11.12 -20.62
C THR A 51 -4.50 -11.63 -21.25
N LYS A 52 -4.34 -11.42 -22.55
CA LYS A 52 -3.11 -11.81 -23.25
C LYS A 52 -2.05 -10.73 -23.09
N ILE A 53 -1.21 -10.86 -22.07
CA ILE A 53 -0.06 -9.99 -21.87
C ILE A 53 1.17 -10.60 -22.54
N LYS A 54 1.73 -9.88 -23.52
CA LYS A 54 2.99 -10.26 -24.18
C LYS A 54 4.22 -9.75 -23.44
N LYS A 55 4.07 -8.64 -22.73
CA LYS A 55 5.13 -7.98 -21.99
C LYS A 55 4.53 -7.02 -20.96
N VAL A 56 5.16 -6.89 -19.82
CA VAL A 56 4.75 -5.92 -18.79
C VAL A 56 5.89 -4.95 -18.49
N TYR A 57 5.54 -3.67 -18.33
CA TYR A 57 6.44 -2.64 -17.85
C TYR A 57 6.16 -2.42 -16.35
N ILE A 58 7.21 -2.54 -15.53
CA ILE A 58 7.13 -2.40 -14.06
C ILE A 58 8.07 -1.27 -13.63
N PRO A 59 7.67 -0.37 -12.68
CA PRO A 59 8.58 0.67 -12.22
C PRO A 59 9.76 0.05 -11.44
N TYR A 60 10.94 0.65 -11.51
CA TYR A 60 12.06 0.29 -10.62
C TYR A 60 11.68 0.53 -9.15
N PHE A 61 10.98 1.63 -8.87
CA PHE A 61 10.53 1.97 -7.53
C PHE A 61 9.27 1.18 -7.16
N THR A 62 9.42 -0.09 -6.84
CA THR A 62 8.36 -1.00 -6.39
C THR A 62 8.93 -2.11 -5.52
N CYS A 63 8.06 -2.91 -4.90
CA CYS A 63 8.42 -4.12 -4.17
C CYS A 63 9.05 -5.14 -5.12
N ILE A 64 10.15 -5.78 -4.73
CA ILE A 64 10.84 -6.77 -5.57
C ILE A 64 9.87 -7.89 -5.97
N GLU A 65 9.02 -8.30 -5.06
CA GLU A 65 8.05 -9.37 -5.26
C GLU A 65 6.92 -9.00 -6.25
N THR A 66 6.86 -7.76 -6.73
CA THR A 66 5.88 -7.32 -7.74
C THR A 66 6.12 -8.00 -9.09
N ALA A 67 7.36 -8.36 -9.40
CA ALA A 67 7.74 -9.03 -10.64
C ALA A 67 7.32 -10.51 -10.67
N GLN A 68 7.33 -11.18 -9.51
CA GLN A 68 7.12 -12.63 -9.38
C GLN A 68 5.89 -13.18 -10.12
N PRO A 69 4.68 -12.57 -10.04
CA PRO A 69 3.51 -13.07 -10.76
C PRO A 69 3.67 -13.13 -12.27
N PHE A 70 4.44 -12.23 -12.85
CA PHE A 70 4.70 -12.17 -14.29
C PHE A 70 5.80 -13.15 -14.68
N GLU A 71 6.84 -13.30 -13.87
CA GLU A 71 7.91 -14.30 -14.04
C GLU A 71 7.36 -15.72 -14.00
N ASP A 72 6.48 -16.03 -13.03
CA ASP A 72 5.83 -17.34 -12.90
C ASP A 72 4.93 -17.68 -14.09
N LEU A 73 4.43 -16.68 -14.79
CA LEU A 73 3.65 -16.84 -16.03
C LEU A 73 4.51 -16.78 -17.30
N GLY A 74 5.84 -16.60 -17.18
CA GLY A 74 6.75 -16.48 -18.31
C GLY A 74 6.54 -15.20 -19.14
N ILE A 75 5.98 -14.14 -18.52
CA ILE A 75 5.74 -12.86 -19.19
C ILE A 75 7.01 -12.00 -19.10
N PRO A 76 7.58 -11.56 -20.23
CA PRO A 76 8.74 -10.68 -20.26
C PRO A 76 8.49 -9.36 -19.52
N ILE A 77 9.48 -8.94 -18.72
CA ILE A 77 9.43 -7.71 -17.93
C ILE A 77 10.41 -6.68 -18.48
N THR A 78 10.00 -5.44 -18.53
CA THR A 78 10.87 -4.27 -18.74
C THR A 78 10.67 -3.30 -17.59
N TYR A 79 11.76 -2.87 -16.96
CA TYR A 79 11.68 -1.89 -15.89
C TYR A 79 11.74 -0.48 -16.46
N TYR A 80 11.03 0.46 -15.80
CA TYR A 80 11.03 1.88 -16.15
C TYR A 80 11.28 2.77 -14.94
N SER A 81 11.87 3.94 -15.19
CA SER A 81 12.06 5.01 -14.20
C SER A 81 10.89 5.98 -14.19
N LEU A 82 10.77 6.72 -13.10
CA LEU A 82 9.77 7.76 -12.89
C LEU A 82 10.34 9.14 -13.19
N ASP A 83 9.48 10.06 -13.63
CA ASP A 83 9.77 11.48 -13.58
C ASP A 83 9.44 12.05 -12.17
N PRO A 84 9.82 13.30 -11.86
CA PRO A 84 9.51 13.94 -10.57
C PRO A 84 8.01 14.07 -10.25
N ASN A 85 7.13 13.88 -11.23
CA ASN A 85 5.69 13.82 -11.04
C ASN A 85 5.15 12.40 -10.89
N PHE A 86 6.02 11.38 -10.74
CA PHE A 86 5.66 9.95 -10.68
C PHE A 86 5.07 9.41 -11.99
N PHE A 87 5.31 10.06 -13.12
CA PHE A 87 4.89 9.57 -14.42
C PHE A 87 5.96 8.65 -15.03
N PRO A 88 5.56 7.57 -15.76
CA PRO A 88 6.50 6.65 -16.40
C PRO A 88 7.37 7.36 -17.46
N LYS A 89 8.70 7.27 -17.31
CA LYS A 89 9.65 7.80 -18.31
C LYS A 89 9.82 6.84 -19.48
N ASN A 90 9.75 7.36 -20.71
CA ASN A 90 10.12 6.65 -21.93
C ASN A 90 9.41 5.30 -22.13
N VAL A 91 8.15 5.19 -21.67
CA VAL A 91 7.33 3.99 -21.89
C VAL A 91 6.35 4.26 -23.02
N GLU A 92 6.48 3.44 -24.08
CA GLU A 92 5.52 3.35 -25.17
C GLU A 92 5.10 1.88 -25.30
N LEU A 93 3.80 1.63 -25.27
CA LEU A 93 3.25 0.28 -25.28
C LEU A 93 2.86 -0.13 -26.71
N LEU A 94 3.27 -1.32 -27.10
CA LEU A 94 2.73 -2.01 -28.27
C LEU A 94 1.44 -2.73 -27.90
N LYS A 95 0.76 -3.28 -28.90
CA LYS A 95 -0.44 -4.08 -28.68
C LYS A 95 -0.14 -5.30 -27.81
N ASP A 96 -1.00 -5.52 -26.82
CA ASP A 96 -0.90 -6.58 -25.80
C ASP A 96 0.28 -6.39 -24.82
N GLU A 97 0.96 -5.25 -24.79
CA GLU A 97 1.88 -4.87 -23.72
C GLU A 97 1.13 -4.09 -22.64
N TYR A 98 1.51 -4.25 -21.39
CA TYR A 98 0.80 -3.63 -20.25
C TYR A 98 1.76 -2.83 -19.38
N LEU A 99 1.26 -1.74 -18.82
CA LEU A 99 1.93 -0.94 -17.79
C LEU A 99 1.37 -1.32 -16.42
N LEU A 100 2.24 -1.76 -15.51
CA LEU A 100 1.94 -1.74 -14.08
C LEU A 100 2.32 -0.36 -13.55
N TRP A 101 1.33 0.43 -13.13
CA TRP A 101 1.53 1.75 -12.54
C TRP A 101 1.13 1.76 -11.09
N THR A 102 2.02 2.27 -10.22
CA THR A 102 1.80 2.36 -8.77
C THR A 102 1.24 3.72 -8.40
N ASN A 103 0.12 3.74 -7.68
CA ASN A 103 -0.39 4.94 -7.03
C ASN A 103 0.41 5.20 -5.75
N TYR A 104 1.58 5.82 -5.94
CA TYR A 104 2.56 6.02 -4.87
C TYR A 104 1.98 6.79 -3.70
N TYR A 105 2.14 6.22 -2.52
CA TYR A 105 1.64 6.79 -1.26
C TYR A 105 0.11 7.01 -1.22
N GLY A 106 -0.62 6.66 -2.29
CA GLY A 106 -2.01 7.08 -2.50
C GLY A 106 -2.12 8.58 -2.77
N ASN A 107 -1.09 9.21 -3.32
CA ASN A 107 -0.98 10.66 -3.48
C ASN A 107 -1.27 11.16 -4.91
N ALA A 108 -1.62 10.25 -5.83
CA ALA A 108 -1.87 10.62 -7.22
C ALA A 108 -3.04 11.61 -7.36
N SER A 109 -2.79 12.74 -8.03
CA SER A 109 -3.84 13.71 -8.34
C SER A 109 -4.78 13.20 -9.43
N LYS A 110 -5.99 13.75 -9.50
CA LYS A 110 -6.92 13.46 -10.60
C LYS A 110 -6.29 13.72 -11.97
N LYS A 111 -5.49 14.80 -12.08
CA LYS A 111 -4.76 15.12 -13.31
C LYS A 111 -3.76 14.02 -13.68
N MET A 112 -2.98 13.52 -12.71
CA MET A 112 -2.02 12.43 -12.95
C MET A 112 -2.75 11.16 -13.37
N ILE A 113 -3.83 10.78 -12.67
CA ILE A 113 -4.65 9.62 -13.02
C ILE A 113 -5.18 9.73 -14.46
N SER A 114 -5.72 10.89 -14.84
CA SER A 114 -6.18 11.11 -16.21
C SER A 114 -5.06 10.98 -17.23
N LEU A 115 -3.89 11.56 -16.98
CA LEU A 115 -2.75 11.46 -17.90
C LEU A 115 -2.30 10.01 -18.12
N VAL A 116 -2.22 9.21 -17.05
CA VAL A 116 -1.85 7.78 -17.14
C VAL A 116 -2.94 7.02 -17.89
N GLN A 117 -4.20 7.26 -17.56
CA GLN A 117 -5.35 6.61 -18.21
C GLN A 117 -5.43 6.95 -19.69
N ASP A 118 -5.28 8.21 -20.08
CA ASP A 118 -5.38 8.64 -21.49
C ASP A 118 -4.24 8.04 -22.32
N LYS A 119 -3.01 8.01 -21.77
CA LYS A 119 -1.85 7.49 -22.50
C LYS A 119 -1.87 5.96 -22.65
N TYR A 120 -2.31 5.21 -21.63
CA TYR A 120 -2.17 3.76 -21.57
C TYR A 120 -3.50 3.02 -21.50
N ARG A 121 -4.55 3.64 -22.01
CA ARG A 121 -5.93 3.15 -21.94
C ARG A 121 -6.10 1.70 -22.35
N GLY A 122 -6.74 0.91 -21.49
CA GLY A 122 -6.99 -0.50 -21.76
C GLY A 122 -5.79 -1.44 -21.57
N GLN A 123 -4.59 -0.89 -21.27
CA GLN A 123 -3.34 -1.63 -21.09
C GLN A 123 -2.72 -1.36 -19.69
N LEU A 124 -3.57 -1.16 -18.67
CA LEU A 124 -3.16 -0.76 -17.33
C LEU A 124 -3.44 -1.83 -16.28
N ILE A 125 -2.43 -2.06 -15.44
CA ILE A 125 -2.57 -2.70 -14.14
C ILE A 125 -2.18 -1.66 -13.10
N ILE A 126 -3.11 -1.29 -12.22
CA ILE A 126 -2.92 -0.23 -11.22
C ILE A 126 -2.65 -0.86 -9.87
N ASP A 127 -1.49 -0.59 -9.31
CA ASP A 127 -1.17 -0.94 -7.93
C ASP A 127 -1.67 0.14 -6.97
N ASN A 128 -2.87 -0.07 -6.43
CA ASN A 128 -3.48 0.73 -5.36
C ASN A 128 -3.23 0.12 -3.96
N CYS A 129 -2.21 -0.71 -3.77
CA CYS A 129 -1.93 -1.30 -2.46
C CYS A 129 -1.62 -0.25 -1.38
N HIS A 130 -1.18 0.94 -1.76
CA HIS A 130 -0.99 2.09 -0.86
C HIS A 130 -2.15 3.08 -0.87
N ALA A 131 -3.22 2.78 -1.62
CA ALA A 131 -4.32 3.67 -1.92
C ALA A 131 -5.68 2.97 -1.85
N PHE A 132 -5.91 2.15 -0.81
CA PHE A 132 -7.08 1.28 -0.66
C PHE A 132 -8.41 2.01 -0.84
N PHE A 133 -8.51 3.26 -0.41
CA PHE A 133 -9.72 4.05 -0.49
C PHE A 133 -9.87 4.87 -1.78
N CYS A 134 -8.90 4.82 -2.70
CA CYS A 134 -9.02 5.47 -4.00
C CYS A 134 -10.03 4.74 -4.89
N PRO A 135 -10.88 5.47 -5.63
CA PRO A 135 -11.77 4.84 -6.59
C PRO A 135 -11.00 4.08 -7.67
N PRO A 136 -11.56 2.98 -8.21
CA PRO A 136 -10.95 2.29 -9.33
C PRO A 136 -10.83 3.18 -10.56
N ILE A 137 -9.68 3.11 -11.23
CA ILE A 137 -9.43 3.74 -12.52
C ILE A 137 -10.14 2.89 -13.59
N LYS A 138 -10.90 3.55 -14.47
CA LYS A 138 -11.65 2.88 -15.54
C LYS A 138 -10.71 2.25 -16.57
N GLU A 139 -11.20 1.20 -17.23
CA GLU A 139 -10.49 0.46 -18.28
C GLU A 139 -9.11 -0.04 -17.85
N ALA A 140 -9.00 -0.44 -16.57
CA ALA A 140 -7.80 -0.95 -15.95
C ALA A 140 -8.11 -2.11 -14.99
N PHE A 141 -7.09 -2.92 -14.69
CA PHE A 141 -7.09 -3.84 -13.56
C PHE A 141 -6.59 -3.08 -12.32
N ASN A 142 -7.43 -2.89 -11.32
CA ASN A 142 -7.09 -2.18 -10.09
C ASN A 142 -6.85 -3.16 -8.95
N CYS A 143 -5.65 -3.17 -8.40
CA CYS A 143 -5.22 -4.07 -7.34
C CYS A 143 -5.17 -3.33 -6.01
N TYR A 144 -5.89 -3.81 -4.98
CA TYR A 144 -5.95 -3.21 -3.65
C TYR A 144 -5.52 -4.21 -2.59
N SER A 145 -4.82 -3.74 -1.55
CA SER A 145 -4.43 -4.57 -0.40
C SER A 145 -5.16 -4.11 0.86
N ALA A 146 -6.10 -4.92 1.37
CA ALA A 146 -6.79 -4.63 2.63
C ALA A 146 -5.83 -4.71 3.83
N ARG A 147 -4.87 -5.64 3.82
CA ARG A 147 -3.88 -5.88 4.89
C ARG A 147 -3.08 -4.64 5.30
N LYS A 148 -2.90 -3.71 4.38
CA LYS A 148 -2.14 -2.47 4.63
C LYS A 148 -2.97 -1.40 5.36
N PHE A 149 -4.29 -1.57 5.41
CA PHE A 149 -5.23 -0.60 6.00
C PHE A 149 -6.06 -1.16 7.16
N ILE A 150 -6.23 -2.48 7.19
CA ILE A 150 -7.05 -3.22 8.15
C ILE A 150 -6.19 -4.31 8.76
N GLY A 151 -6.36 -4.56 10.07
CA GLY A 151 -5.61 -5.59 10.81
C GLY A 151 -6.07 -7.01 10.49
N VAL A 152 -5.83 -7.47 9.27
CA VAL A 152 -6.11 -8.82 8.78
C VAL A 152 -4.84 -9.47 8.22
N ALA A 153 -4.78 -10.80 8.23
CA ALA A 153 -3.58 -11.52 7.85
C ALA A 153 -3.41 -11.66 6.33
N ASP A 154 -4.50 -11.83 5.60
CA ASP A 154 -4.58 -11.87 4.14
C ASP A 154 -5.64 -10.86 3.66
N GLY A 155 -5.85 -10.72 2.38
CA GLY A 155 -6.92 -9.92 1.80
C GLY A 155 -6.46 -8.86 0.83
N ALA A 156 -6.92 -9.02 -0.40
CA ALA A 156 -6.75 -8.10 -1.51
C ALA A 156 -7.97 -8.14 -2.43
N TYR A 157 -8.10 -7.13 -3.26
CA TYR A 157 -9.20 -7.05 -4.24
C TYR A 157 -8.62 -6.71 -5.61
N LEU A 158 -9.01 -7.48 -6.61
CA LEU A 158 -8.85 -7.12 -8.02
C LEU A 158 -10.18 -6.58 -8.52
N VAL A 159 -10.19 -5.35 -9.01
CA VAL A 159 -11.39 -4.64 -9.47
C VAL A 159 -11.18 -4.16 -10.90
N THR A 160 -12.10 -4.48 -11.81
CA THR A 160 -12.07 -3.99 -13.20
C THR A 160 -13.45 -3.78 -13.76
N ASP A 161 -13.59 -2.85 -14.69
CA ASP A 161 -14.78 -2.65 -15.56
C ASP A 161 -14.52 -3.15 -17.00
N LEU A 162 -13.35 -3.72 -17.27
CA LEU A 162 -13.03 -4.36 -18.55
C LEU A 162 -13.97 -5.57 -18.83
N SER A 163 -14.15 -5.90 -20.12
CA SER A 163 -15.01 -7.00 -20.54
C SER A 163 -14.49 -8.39 -20.12
N GLN A 164 -13.18 -8.54 -19.95
CA GLN A 164 -12.53 -9.80 -19.57
C GLN A 164 -12.98 -10.25 -18.18
N ASN A 165 -13.28 -11.55 -18.04
CA ASN A 165 -13.52 -12.15 -16.73
C ASN A 165 -12.20 -12.41 -16.02
N HIS A 166 -12.21 -12.27 -14.69
CA HIS A 166 -11.04 -12.65 -13.88
C HIS A 166 -10.81 -14.15 -13.95
N ASN A 167 -9.62 -14.55 -14.41
CA ASN A 167 -9.24 -15.97 -14.47
C ASN A 167 -8.71 -16.43 -13.11
N ILE A 168 -9.62 -16.88 -12.27
CA ILE A 168 -9.36 -17.43 -10.92
C ILE A 168 -9.37 -18.97 -10.89
N GLU A 169 -9.46 -19.63 -12.05
CA GLU A 169 -9.49 -21.08 -12.15
C GLU A 169 -8.24 -21.71 -11.53
N GLY A 170 -8.43 -22.75 -10.75
CA GLY A 170 -7.36 -23.46 -10.05
C GLY A 170 -6.81 -22.76 -8.80
N LEU A 171 -7.31 -21.56 -8.43
CA LEU A 171 -6.93 -20.92 -7.17
C LEU A 171 -7.72 -21.52 -6.02
N GLU A 172 -6.99 -22.05 -5.04
CA GLU A 172 -7.56 -22.49 -3.79
C GLU A 172 -7.83 -21.32 -2.84
N ARG A 173 -8.66 -21.54 -1.82
CA ARG A 173 -8.92 -20.56 -0.79
C ARG A 173 -7.82 -20.63 0.28
N ASP A 174 -7.25 -19.47 0.62
CA ASP A 174 -6.23 -19.38 1.63
C ASP A 174 -6.76 -19.61 3.06
N THR A 175 -5.84 -19.88 3.99
CA THR A 175 -6.14 -20.14 5.40
C THR A 175 -5.44 -19.14 6.30
N THR A 176 -6.18 -18.14 6.77
CA THR A 176 -5.61 -16.99 7.51
C THR A 176 -4.94 -17.36 8.83
N PHE A 177 -5.36 -18.46 9.49
CA PHE A 177 -4.76 -18.86 10.76
C PHE A 177 -3.25 -19.13 10.67
N ALA A 178 -2.75 -19.50 9.48
CA ALA A 178 -1.32 -19.73 9.25
C ALA A 178 -0.47 -18.45 9.33
N TYR A 179 -1.10 -17.25 9.23
CA TYR A 179 -0.42 -15.96 9.12
C TYR A 179 -0.83 -14.94 10.18
N MET A 180 -1.67 -15.31 11.15
CA MET A 180 -2.27 -14.34 12.11
C MET A 180 -1.40 -14.05 13.32
N SER A 181 -0.41 -14.87 13.63
CA SER A 181 0.32 -14.81 14.91
C SER A 181 0.86 -13.42 15.25
N HIS A 182 1.41 -12.70 14.28
CA HIS A 182 1.96 -11.36 14.48
C HIS A 182 0.90 -10.32 14.89
N LEU A 183 -0.34 -10.46 14.40
CA LEU A 183 -1.42 -9.54 14.74
C LEU A 183 -1.78 -9.60 16.22
N PHE A 184 -1.84 -10.82 16.79
CA PHE A 184 -2.10 -11.04 18.21
C PHE A 184 -0.90 -10.66 19.06
N GLN A 185 0.31 -11.04 18.64
CA GLN A 185 1.54 -10.67 19.35
C GLN A 185 1.70 -9.17 19.51
N GLN A 186 1.34 -8.39 18.47
CA GLN A 186 1.36 -6.95 18.57
C GLN A 186 0.35 -6.42 19.60
N ASN A 187 -0.86 -6.99 19.66
CA ASN A 187 -1.85 -6.61 20.67
C ASN A 187 -1.39 -6.91 22.11
N GLU A 188 -0.74 -8.04 22.31
CA GLU A 188 -0.36 -8.51 23.65
C GLU A 188 0.98 -7.94 24.11
N LYS A 189 1.97 -7.80 23.21
CA LYS A 189 3.36 -7.51 23.56
C LYS A 189 3.93 -6.23 22.90
N GLY A 190 3.28 -5.69 21.88
CA GLY A 190 3.73 -4.52 21.13
C GLY A 190 4.40 -4.86 19.78
N THR A 191 4.78 -3.82 19.06
CA THR A 191 5.23 -3.90 17.65
C THR A 191 6.53 -4.70 17.50
N ASN A 192 7.50 -4.50 18.39
CA ASN A 192 8.81 -5.17 18.30
C ASN A 192 8.71 -6.68 18.44
N ASP A 193 7.92 -7.16 19.41
CA ASP A 193 7.81 -8.61 19.69
C ASP A 193 7.11 -9.36 18.56
N GLY A 194 6.16 -8.71 17.87
CA GLY A 194 5.48 -9.29 16.72
C GLY A 194 6.24 -9.17 15.39
N TYR A 195 7.32 -8.37 15.33
CA TYR A 195 7.99 -8.06 14.08
C TYR A 195 8.59 -9.28 13.37
N VAL A 196 9.28 -10.16 14.11
CA VAL A 196 9.86 -11.39 13.54
C VAL A 196 8.78 -12.30 12.97
N SER A 197 7.68 -12.48 13.71
CA SER A 197 6.53 -13.26 13.23
C SER A 197 5.87 -12.61 12.01
N SER A 198 5.84 -11.28 11.93
CA SER A 198 5.35 -10.55 10.75
C SER A 198 6.17 -10.88 9.51
N LEU A 199 7.49 -10.84 9.60
CA LEU A 199 8.38 -11.19 8.48
C LEU A 199 8.23 -12.65 8.06
N GLN A 200 8.09 -13.58 9.02
CA GLN A 200 7.87 -15.00 8.71
C GLN A 200 6.53 -15.25 8.03
N ASN A 201 5.48 -14.58 8.49
CA ASN A 201 4.14 -14.70 7.92
C ASN A 201 4.07 -14.09 6.51
N GLU A 202 4.79 -12.99 6.26
CA GLU A 202 4.91 -12.41 4.93
C GLU A 202 5.55 -13.41 3.95
N LYS A 203 6.68 -14.02 4.33
CA LYS A 203 7.35 -15.07 3.52
C LYS A 203 6.46 -16.28 3.21
N ARG A 204 5.55 -16.67 4.10
CA ARG A 204 4.59 -17.74 3.84
C ARG A 204 3.54 -17.32 2.82
N LEU A 205 3.04 -16.09 2.95
CA LEU A 205 2.04 -15.53 2.03
C LEU A 205 2.62 -15.32 0.62
N GLU A 206 3.94 -15.12 0.50
CA GLU A 206 4.65 -14.94 -0.78
C GLU A 206 4.58 -16.15 -1.72
N LYS A 207 4.40 -17.33 -1.19
CA LYS A 207 4.51 -18.59 -1.95
C LYS A 207 3.20 -19.07 -2.58
N ASN A 208 2.10 -18.32 -2.41
CA ASN A 208 0.78 -18.84 -2.77
C ASN A 208 -0.11 -17.77 -3.41
N TYR A 209 -0.55 -18.02 -4.65
CA TYR A 209 -1.64 -17.26 -5.28
C TYR A 209 -2.96 -17.94 -4.93
N ALA A 210 -3.80 -17.26 -4.13
CA ALA A 210 -5.00 -17.86 -3.60
C ALA A 210 -6.17 -16.87 -3.52
N LEU A 211 -7.36 -17.39 -3.36
CA LEU A 211 -8.54 -16.63 -2.97
C LEU A 211 -8.42 -16.20 -1.51
N MET A 212 -9.06 -15.08 -1.15
CA MET A 212 -9.12 -14.58 0.23
C MET A 212 -9.69 -15.63 1.18
N SER A 213 -9.13 -15.74 2.38
CA SER A 213 -9.65 -16.64 3.41
C SER A 213 -11.06 -16.28 3.86
N ILE A 214 -11.83 -17.27 4.29
CA ILE A 214 -13.19 -17.05 4.81
C ILE A 214 -13.17 -16.13 6.04
N THR A 215 -12.19 -16.31 6.91
CA THR A 215 -12.05 -15.50 8.13
C THR A 215 -11.85 -14.04 7.81
N THR A 216 -10.91 -13.73 6.91
CA THR A 216 -10.65 -12.36 6.48
C THR A 216 -11.86 -11.75 5.78
N GLU A 217 -12.52 -12.49 4.91
CA GLU A 217 -13.75 -12.02 4.25
C GLU A 217 -14.83 -11.63 5.27
N LYS A 218 -15.04 -12.46 6.31
CA LYS A 218 -16.00 -12.16 7.39
C LYS A 218 -15.59 -10.94 8.20
N ILE A 219 -14.29 -10.79 8.53
CA ILE A 219 -13.78 -9.62 9.25
C ILE A 219 -14.01 -8.35 8.41
N LEU A 220 -13.62 -8.35 7.14
CA LEU A 220 -13.78 -7.19 6.27
C LEU A 220 -15.24 -6.78 6.08
N ASN A 221 -16.17 -7.72 6.09
CA ASN A 221 -17.62 -7.44 6.04
C ASN A 221 -18.16 -6.76 7.33
N MET A 222 -17.39 -6.76 8.43
CA MET A 222 -17.74 -6.10 9.69
C MET A 222 -17.03 -4.76 9.89
N VAL A 223 -16.14 -4.37 8.98
CA VAL A 223 -15.35 -3.15 9.07
C VAL A 223 -16.19 -1.94 8.72
N ASP A 224 -16.18 -0.92 9.58
CA ASP A 224 -16.70 0.40 9.25
C ASP A 224 -15.66 1.20 8.46
N PHE A 225 -15.61 0.97 7.16
CA PHE A 225 -14.65 1.60 6.26
C PHE A 225 -14.78 3.13 6.23
N GLU A 226 -15.98 3.69 6.33
CA GLU A 226 -16.20 5.14 6.35
C GLU A 226 -15.62 5.80 7.61
N LYS A 227 -15.75 5.14 8.75
CA LYS A 227 -15.13 5.59 10.00
C LYS A 227 -13.60 5.59 9.89
N ILE A 228 -13.01 4.49 9.37
CA ILE A 228 -11.56 4.38 9.17
C ILE A 228 -11.06 5.46 8.22
N LYS A 229 -11.71 5.63 7.08
CA LYS A 229 -11.41 6.66 6.08
C LYS A 229 -11.44 8.06 6.69
N LYS A 230 -12.48 8.37 7.48
CA LYS A 230 -12.60 9.66 8.17
C LYS A 230 -11.46 9.91 9.15
N ILE A 231 -11.09 8.91 9.97
CA ILE A 231 -9.98 9.04 10.92
C ILE A 231 -8.67 9.29 10.20
N ARG A 232 -8.33 8.45 9.21
CA ARG A 232 -7.09 8.60 8.41
C ARG A 232 -7.01 9.95 7.73
N LYS A 233 -8.10 10.42 7.12
CA LYS A 233 -8.21 11.74 6.52
C LYS A 233 -7.91 12.85 7.53
N ASN A 234 -8.54 12.82 8.70
CA ASN A 234 -8.33 13.83 9.74
C ASN A 234 -6.88 13.83 10.23
N ASN A 235 -6.31 12.66 10.48
CA ASN A 235 -4.92 12.51 10.92
C ASN A 235 -3.94 13.04 9.86
N PHE A 236 -4.19 12.74 8.58
CA PHE A 236 -3.41 13.26 7.48
C PHE A 236 -3.43 14.79 7.42
N LEU A 237 -4.62 15.39 7.46
CA LEU A 237 -4.78 16.86 7.41
C LEU A 237 -4.11 17.55 8.60
N LEU A 238 -4.18 16.95 9.78
CA LEU A 238 -3.51 17.49 10.97
C LEU A 238 -1.98 17.46 10.83
N LEU A 239 -1.40 16.33 10.41
CA LEU A 239 0.05 16.27 10.14
C LEU A 239 0.45 17.23 9.04
N HIS A 240 -0.34 17.34 7.98
CA HIS A 240 -0.06 18.28 6.89
C HIS A 240 -0.04 19.72 7.40
N ALA A 241 -1.07 20.14 8.17
CA ALA A 241 -1.11 21.48 8.74
C ALA A 241 0.08 21.80 9.67
N TYR A 242 0.62 20.79 10.37
CA TYR A 242 1.77 20.98 11.25
C TYR A 242 3.12 20.94 10.52
N LEU A 243 3.24 20.20 9.42
CA LEU A 243 4.52 19.84 8.80
C LEU A 243 4.70 20.34 7.36
N GLU A 244 3.70 20.95 6.73
CA GLU A 244 3.75 21.34 5.31
C GLU A 244 4.96 22.23 4.97
N LYS A 245 5.33 23.14 5.88
CA LYS A 245 6.46 24.07 5.68
C LYS A 245 7.85 23.41 5.79
N LEU A 246 7.90 22.20 6.35
CA LEU A 246 9.14 21.41 6.54
C LEU A 246 9.20 20.22 5.59
N ASN A 247 8.16 20.00 4.80
CA ASN A 247 8.01 18.81 3.99
C ASN A 247 8.30 19.10 2.51
N ASP A 248 9.41 18.58 2.01
CA ASP A 248 9.79 18.68 0.59
C ASP A 248 9.00 17.72 -0.32
N PHE A 249 8.15 16.83 0.24
CA PHE A 249 7.31 15.94 -0.55
C PHE A 249 6.12 16.68 -1.14
N PRO A 250 5.81 16.53 -2.45
CA PRO A 250 4.67 17.19 -3.08
C PRO A 250 3.34 16.52 -2.66
N VAL A 251 2.89 16.83 -1.44
CA VAL A 251 1.65 16.31 -0.88
C VAL A 251 0.45 16.87 -1.64
N ASN A 252 -0.45 15.98 -2.05
CA ASN A 252 -1.74 16.37 -2.60
C ASN A 252 -2.84 16.30 -1.51
N PRO A 253 -3.27 17.43 -0.93
CA PRO A 253 -4.26 17.43 0.15
C PRO A 253 -5.68 17.06 -0.31
N GLU A 254 -5.95 17.01 -1.61
CA GLU A 254 -7.25 16.57 -2.13
C GLU A 254 -7.42 15.05 -2.02
N VAL A 255 -6.32 14.30 -2.02
CA VAL A 255 -6.31 12.84 -1.90
C VAL A 255 -6.05 12.44 -0.45
N MET A 256 -7.09 12.27 0.32
CA MET A 256 -7.03 12.24 1.78
C MET A 256 -7.17 10.85 2.40
N THR A 257 -6.67 9.82 1.73
CA THR A 257 -6.90 8.43 2.18
C THR A 257 -5.68 7.55 2.02
N GLN A 258 -4.51 8.15 2.23
CA GLN A 258 -3.22 7.50 2.09
C GLN A 258 -2.98 6.46 3.19
N MET A 259 -2.00 5.58 2.94
CA MET A 259 -1.52 4.62 3.92
C MET A 259 -0.73 5.32 5.04
N TYR A 260 0.15 6.24 4.68
CA TYR A 260 1.00 7.06 5.55
C TYR A 260 0.96 8.52 5.10
N TYR A 261 1.45 9.42 5.95
CA TYR A 261 1.81 10.77 5.55
C TYR A 261 3.27 10.75 5.07
N PRO A 262 3.56 10.97 3.77
CA PRO A 262 4.92 11.02 3.26
C PRO A 262 5.56 12.35 3.68
N PHE A 263 6.66 12.25 4.43
CA PHE A 263 7.44 13.39 4.87
C PHE A 263 8.86 13.27 4.32
N LYS A 264 9.24 14.18 3.44
CA LYS A 264 10.55 14.19 2.78
C LYS A 264 11.40 15.31 3.33
N CYS A 265 12.61 14.99 3.74
CA CYS A 265 13.62 15.94 4.15
C CYS A 265 15.02 15.38 3.87
N LYS A 266 16.02 16.27 3.82
CA LYS A 266 17.42 15.88 3.55
C LYS A 266 18.12 15.22 4.74
N ASP A 267 17.54 15.28 5.93
CA ASP A 267 18.11 14.63 7.12
C ASP A 267 17.77 13.13 7.11
N ARG A 268 18.69 12.34 6.56
CA ARG A 268 18.59 10.87 6.49
C ARG A 268 18.66 10.19 7.87
N THR A 269 19.02 10.92 8.94
CA THR A 269 19.04 10.38 10.31
C THR A 269 17.66 10.45 10.99
N LEU A 270 16.73 11.24 10.45
CA LEU A 270 15.40 11.46 11.02
C LEU A 270 14.69 10.15 11.29
N ARG A 271 14.70 9.21 10.34
CA ARG A 271 14.04 7.91 10.50
C ARG A 271 14.58 7.12 11.69
N GLU A 272 15.90 7.04 11.86
CA GLU A 272 16.53 6.31 12.97
C GLU A 272 16.19 6.97 14.31
N ASN A 273 16.18 8.29 14.35
CA ASN A 273 15.82 9.04 15.54
C ASN A 273 14.35 8.86 15.92
N LEU A 274 13.44 8.81 14.95
CA LEU A 274 12.02 8.48 15.19
C LEU A 274 11.85 7.06 15.73
N ILE A 275 12.60 6.08 15.23
CA ILE A 275 12.55 4.70 15.73
C ILE A 275 13.00 4.63 17.20
N LYS A 276 14.02 5.40 17.62
CA LYS A 276 14.44 5.51 19.03
C LYS A 276 13.30 6.03 19.92
N GLU A 277 12.48 6.92 19.39
CA GLU A 277 11.27 7.46 20.05
C GLU A 277 10.03 6.56 19.85
N LYS A 278 10.21 5.34 19.34
CA LYS A 278 9.16 4.35 19.06
C LYS A 278 8.10 4.82 18.04
N ILE A 279 8.51 5.66 17.12
CA ILE A 279 7.73 6.04 15.94
C ILE A 279 8.31 5.26 14.76
N TYR A 280 7.66 4.13 14.43
CA TYR A 280 8.15 3.20 13.42
C TYR A 280 7.72 3.63 12.02
N SER A 281 8.71 3.97 11.20
CA SER A 281 8.54 4.30 9.78
C SER A 281 9.19 3.23 8.92
N PRO A 282 8.46 2.59 8.01
CA PRO A 282 9.07 1.65 7.07
C PRO A 282 9.96 2.41 6.08
N THR A 283 10.99 1.72 5.57
CA THR A 283 11.73 2.16 4.38
C THR A 283 11.19 1.39 3.19
N TRP A 284 10.80 2.11 2.13
CA TRP A 284 10.34 1.46 0.92
C TRP A 284 11.46 1.36 -0.10
N TRP A 285 11.64 0.14 -0.60
CA TRP A 285 12.34 -0.23 -1.83
C TRP A 285 13.76 0.33 -1.97
N ARG A 286 14.54 0.26 -0.90
CA ARG A 286 15.92 0.77 -0.85
C ARG A 286 16.85 0.15 -1.90
N HIS A 287 16.51 -1.02 -2.43
CA HIS A 287 17.25 -1.70 -3.50
C HIS A 287 17.39 -0.86 -4.77
N VAL A 288 16.53 0.15 -4.98
CA VAL A 288 16.67 1.05 -6.14
C VAL A 288 17.95 1.88 -6.10
N VAL A 289 18.51 2.10 -4.92
CA VAL A 289 19.80 2.80 -4.76
C VAL A 289 20.92 2.01 -5.42
N ASP A 290 20.93 0.69 -5.21
CA ASP A 290 21.92 -0.21 -5.82
C ASP A 290 21.70 -0.37 -7.33
N LEU A 291 20.46 -0.28 -7.79
CA LEU A 291 20.10 -0.45 -9.21
C LEU A 291 20.30 0.81 -10.05
N LEU A 292 20.01 1.99 -9.51
CA LEU A 292 19.92 3.24 -10.28
C LEU A 292 20.95 4.30 -9.83
N GLY A 293 21.65 4.07 -8.72
CA GLY A 293 22.55 5.04 -8.09
C GLY A 293 21.82 6.05 -7.20
N GLU A 294 22.57 6.69 -6.29
CA GLU A 294 22.02 7.64 -5.28
C GLU A 294 21.44 8.93 -5.90
N ASP A 295 21.87 9.30 -7.10
CA ASP A 295 21.43 10.53 -7.79
C ASP A 295 20.09 10.34 -8.55
N SER A 296 19.52 9.13 -8.54
CA SER A 296 18.22 8.87 -9.18
C SER A 296 17.06 9.41 -8.35
N PHE A 297 15.97 9.80 -9.01
CA PHE A 297 14.75 10.26 -8.33
C PHE A 297 14.18 9.17 -7.41
N GLU A 298 14.24 7.93 -7.81
CA GLU A 298 13.80 6.77 -7.04
C GLU A 298 14.63 6.56 -5.79
N ALA A 299 15.96 6.75 -5.87
CA ALA A 299 16.86 6.69 -4.72
C ALA A 299 16.58 7.83 -3.73
N GLU A 300 16.35 9.04 -4.23
CA GLU A 300 15.94 10.19 -3.41
C GLU A 300 14.63 9.88 -2.66
N LEU A 301 13.63 9.29 -3.31
CA LEU A 301 12.40 8.87 -2.65
C LEU A 301 12.65 7.83 -1.55
N ALA A 302 13.50 6.84 -1.81
CA ALA A 302 13.80 5.76 -0.86
C ALA A 302 14.59 6.23 0.36
N LEU A 303 15.50 7.18 0.18
CA LEU A 303 16.44 7.63 1.22
C LEU A 303 15.89 8.80 2.04
N ASP A 304 15.20 9.74 1.38
CA ASP A 304 14.84 11.03 1.97
C ASP A 304 13.37 11.08 2.43
N THR A 305 12.55 10.05 2.13
CA THR A 305 11.14 10.02 2.54
C THR A 305 10.90 9.16 3.77
N VAL A 306 10.37 9.77 4.81
CA VAL A 306 9.91 9.12 6.04
C VAL A 306 8.39 8.98 6.00
N LEU A 307 7.88 7.81 6.37
CA LEU A 307 6.45 7.48 6.30
C LEU A 307 5.81 7.58 7.68
N LEU A 308 5.11 8.67 7.96
CA LEU A 308 4.51 8.93 9.26
C LEU A 308 3.15 8.25 9.40
N PRO A 309 2.89 7.59 10.55
CA PRO A 309 1.65 6.85 10.76
C PRO A 309 0.45 7.78 10.94
N ILE A 310 -0.64 7.48 10.22
CA ILE A 310 -1.91 8.24 10.24
C ILE A 310 -3.12 7.33 10.42
N ASP A 311 -2.89 6.07 10.75
CA ASP A 311 -3.95 5.06 10.74
C ASP A 311 -4.96 5.24 11.89
N GLN A 312 -6.01 4.42 11.86
CA GLN A 312 -7.17 4.53 12.74
C GLN A 312 -6.89 4.28 14.23
N ARG A 313 -5.70 3.82 14.60
CA ARG A 313 -5.27 3.66 15.99
C ARG A 313 -4.97 4.98 16.70
N TYR A 314 -4.74 6.05 15.92
CA TYR A 314 -4.24 7.31 16.41
C TYR A 314 -5.31 8.39 16.45
N SER A 315 -5.19 9.28 17.45
CA SER A 315 -6.04 10.43 17.70
C SER A 315 -5.36 11.74 17.24
N PRO A 316 -6.10 12.86 17.19
CA PRO A 316 -5.51 14.18 16.94
C PRO A 316 -4.37 14.55 17.89
N LYS A 317 -4.43 14.10 19.16
CA LYS A 317 -3.33 14.32 20.13
C LYS A 317 -2.05 13.62 19.71
N ASP A 318 -2.17 12.41 19.13
CA ASP A 318 -1.01 11.66 18.63
C ASP A 318 -0.37 12.34 17.44
N MET A 319 -1.16 12.91 16.53
CA MET A 319 -0.64 13.68 15.40
C MET A 319 0.15 14.90 15.87
N LYS A 320 -0.33 15.60 16.88
CA LYS A 320 0.39 16.71 17.51
C LYS A 320 1.71 16.26 18.13
N LEU A 321 1.73 15.13 18.84
CA LEU A 321 2.94 14.59 19.45
C LEU A 321 3.96 14.21 18.38
N ILE A 322 3.56 13.48 17.34
CA ILE A 322 4.46 13.11 16.22
C ILE A 322 5.05 14.37 15.57
N SER A 323 4.24 15.39 15.31
CA SER A 323 4.74 16.64 14.74
C SER A 323 5.74 17.36 15.64
N GLN A 324 5.52 17.38 16.95
CA GLN A 324 6.44 17.97 17.92
C GLN A 324 7.80 17.23 17.94
N PHE A 325 7.80 15.91 17.86
CA PHE A 325 9.06 15.14 17.74
C PHE A 325 9.82 15.51 16.46
N ILE A 326 9.13 15.64 15.33
CA ILE A 326 9.77 16.02 14.07
C ILE A 326 10.34 17.44 14.16
N HIS A 327 9.60 18.41 14.67
CA HIS A 327 10.11 19.76 14.86
C HIS A 327 11.37 19.78 15.76
N LYS A 328 11.36 19.01 16.85
CA LYS A 328 12.50 18.89 17.74
C LYS A 328 13.73 18.29 17.06
N LEU A 329 13.54 17.29 16.19
CA LEU A 329 14.65 16.57 15.55
C LEU A 329 15.24 17.32 14.35
N ILE A 330 14.46 18.15 13.65
CA ILE A 330 14.93 18.89 12.46
C ILE A 330 15.50 20.28 12.83
N ASN A 331 15.01 20.90 13.90
CA ASN A 331 15.43 22.23 14.32
C ASN A 331 16.62 22.21 15.31
N ILE A 332 17.34 21.11 15.37
CA ILE A 332 18.65 21.02 16.02
C ILE A 332 19.73 21.34 14.97
#